data_c5dbe35faf67f85e15b2a8304f3dbc9d
#
_entry.id   c5dbe35faf67f85e15b2a8304f3dbc9d
#
_cell.length_a   1.000
_cell.length_b   1.000
_cell.length_c   1.000
_cell.angle_alpha   90.00
_cell.angle_beta   90.00
_cell.angle_gamma   90.00
#
_symmetry.space_group_name_H-M   'P 1'
#
loop_
_entity.id
_entity.type
_entity.pdbx_description
1 polymer ?
#
loop_
_entity_poly.entity_id
_entity_poly.type
_entity_poly.pdbx_seq_one_letter_code
_entity_poly.pdbx_strand_id
1 'polypeptide(L)'
;MKVDLKTKKAKVIHEKRNKKTRRNKSMVKTKIIKELKCEFCGKGLRQEVNTWVVGGKEICIKRIPERCNCKQAKEYWKEQDELERIKLLTKLEIERKKNIERLYTLSGMSSRLRNYSFENYKVCNENKTAYFKAKKYVADLLAGKKSNSLFITGNIGTGKTHLAASIANELIKNGQPVIFGTLINLLTEVKDSYSIDGEYESKIINKYSKIGLLIIDDLGKERPSEWTL
;
A
#
# COMPACT_ATOMS: atom_id res chain seq x y z
N MET A 1 10.33 -0.40 -21.95
CA MET A 1 11.41 -0.39 -20.93
C MET A 1 10.98 0.38 -19.68
N LYS A 2 10.11 -0.17 -18.83
CA LYS A 2 9.67 0.45 -17.53
C LYS A 2 9.27 -0.66 -16.54
N VAL A 3 10.22 -1.49 -16.09
CA VAL A 3 9.95 -2.56 -15.10
C VAL A 3 10.88 -2.51 -13.88
N ASP A 4 11.79 -1.52 -13.76
CA ASP A 4 12.94 -1.65 -12.84
C ASP A 4 12.84 -0.93 -11.49
N LEU A 5 11.80 -0.16 -11.21
CA LEU A 5 11.71 0.63 -9.96
C LEU A 5 11.02 -0.10 -8.78
N LYS A 6 10.16 -1.08 -9.06
CA LYS A 6 9.45 -1.82 -7.99
C LYS A 6 10.27 -2.97 -7.41
N THR A 7 11.10 -3.62 -8.22
CA THR A 7 12.02 -4.67 -7.78
C THR A 7 13.15 -4.15 -6.90
N LYS A 8 13.65 -2.94 -7.13
CA LYS A 8 14.68 -2.30 -6.28
C LYS A 8 14.15 -1.94 -4.89
N LYS A 9 12.89 -1.43 -4.77
CA LYS A 9 12.28 -1.13 -3.45
C LYS A 9 12.01 -2.38 -2.63
N ALA A 10 11.51 -3.45 -3.23
CA ALA A 10 11.28 -4.73 -2.53
C ALA A 10 12.60 -5.35 -2.04
N LYS A 11 13.66 -5.33 -2.84
CA LYS A 11 15.01 -5.78 -2.42
C LYS A 11 15.57 -4.94 -1.27
N VAL A 12 15.44 -3.62 -1.32
CA VAL A 12 15.94 -2.72 -0.26
C VAL A 12 15.18 -2.88 1.05
N ILE A 13 13.86 -3.14 1.02
CA ILE A 13 13.08 -3.40 2.23
C ILE A 13 13.45 -4.77 2.83
N HIS A 14 13.68 -5.78 1.99
CA HIS A 14 14.13 -7.11 2.43
C HIS A 14 15.56 -7.06 2.99
N GLU A 15 16.46 -6.27 2.40
CA GLU A 15 17.83 -6.08 2.92
C GLU A 15 17.87 -5.25 4.21
N LYS A 16 17.04 -4.21 4.37
CA LYS A 16 16.97 -3.41 5.62
C LYS A 16 16.37 -4.21 6.78
N ARG A 17 15.36 -5.06 6.56
CA ARG A 17 14.87 -6.00 7.58
C ARG A 17 15.94 -7.06 7.94
N ASN A 18 16.66 -7.57 6.97
CA ASN A 18 17.74 -8.53 7.21
C ASN A 18 18.95 -7.93 7.95
N LYS A 19 19.28 -6.64 7.76
CA LYS A 19 20.40 -5.99 8.48
C LYS A 19 20.11 -5.77 9.96
N LYS A 20 18.86 -5.48 10.36
CA LYS A 20 18.50 -5.27 11.77
C LYS A 20 18.44 -6.57 12.58
N THR A 21 18.12 -7.71 11.93
CA THR A 21 18.10 -9.04 12.55
C THR A 21 19.43 -9.79 12.50
N ARG A 22 20.42 -9.29 11.73
CA ARG A 22 21.74 -9.93 11.59
C ARG A 22 22.67 -9.72 12.77
N ARG A 23 22.42 -8.76 13.68
CA ARG A 23 23.37 -8.40 14.75
C ARG A 23 23.56 -9.45 15.86
N ASN A 24 22.72 -10.50 15.95
CA ASN A 24 22.84 -11.54 16.97
C ASN A 24 22.67 -12.99 16.45
N LYS A 25 23.00 -13.24 15.18
CA LYS A 25 22.95 -14.57 14.59
C LYS A 25 24.36 -15.00 14.17
N SER A 26 24.99 -15.91 14.90
CA SER A 26 26.21 -16.59 14.44
C SER A 26 25.82 -17.86 13.69
N MET A 27 26.34 -18.03 12.47
CA MET A 27 26.18 -19.26 11.70
C MET A 27 27.17 -20.29 12.27
N VAL A 28 26.68 -21.41 12.80
CA VAL A 28 27.50 -22.36 13.55
C VAL A 28 28.08 -23.48 12.68
N LYS A 29 27.29 -24.02 11.73
CA LYS A 29 27.77 -25.08 10.79
C LYS A 29 26.80 -25.29 9.65
N THR A 30 27.34 -25.63 8.46
CA THR A 30 26.57 -26.18 7.33
C THR A 30 26.79 -27.70 7.34
N LYS A 31 25.75 -28.52 7.48
CA LYS A 31 25.83 -29.99 7.38
C LYS A 31 25.05 -30.47 6.16
N ILE A 32 25.59 -31.38 5.41
CA ILE A 32 24.87 -32.17 4.41
C ILE A 32 24.05 -33.21 5.16
N ILE A 33 22.71 -33.17 5.06
CA ILE A 33 21.84 -34.04 5.87
C ILE A 33 21.30 -35.21 5.07
N LYS A 34 21.13 -35.06 3.74
CA LYS A 34 20.52 -36.11 2.95
C LYS A 34 21.08 -36.12 1.54
N GLU A 35 21.45 -37.31 1.08
CA GLU A 35 21.62 -37.55 -0.35
C GLU A 35 20.26 -37.88 -0.94
N LEU A 36 19.81 -37.01 -1.81
CA LEU A 36 18.58 -37.18 -2.59
C LEU A 36 18.97 -37.68 -3.97
N LYS A 37 18.08 -38.42 -4.63
CA LYS A 37 18.27 -38.77 -6.04
C LYS A 37 17.28 -38.02 -6.89
N CYS A 38 17.72 -37.57 -8.07
CA CYS A 38 16.82 -36.97 -9.05
C CYS A 38 15.81 -38.01 -9.53
N GLU A 39 14.54 -37.70 -9.45
CA GLU A 39 13.45 -38.60 -9.85
C GLU A 39 13.47 -38.93 -11.35
N PHE A 40 14.08 -38.06 -12.18
CA PHE A 40 14.11 -38.21 -13.62
C PHE A 40 15.33 -38.98 -14.15
N CYS A 41 16.51 -38.77 -13.57
CA CYS A 41 17.76 -39.36 -14.08
C CYS A 41 18.55 -40.12 -13.04
N GLY A 42 18.09 -40.24 -11.79
CA GLY A 42 18.75 -40.99 -10.73
C GLY A 42 20.04 -40.36 -10.12
N LYS A 43 20.49 -39.20 -10.68
CA LYS A 43 21.72 -38.54 -10.21
C LYS A 43 21.58 -38.13 -8.75
N GLY A 44 22.61 -38.34 -7.94
CA GLY A 44 22.68 -37.87 -6.54
C GLY A 44 22.62 -36.33 -6.47
N LEU A 45 21.80 -35.84 -5.55
CA LEU A 45 21.61 -34.44 -5.24
C LEU A 45 21.91 -34.19 -3.76
N ARG A 46 22.47 -33.03 -3.44
CA ARG A 46 22.83 -32.68 -2.07
C ARG A 46 21.79 -31.74 -1.46
N GLN A 47 21.44 -31.98 -0.21
CA GLN A 47 20.64 -31.04 0.58
C GLN A 47 21.45 -30.54 1.77
N GLU A 48 21.66 -29.24 1.83
CA GLU A 48 22.38 -28.58 2.91
C GLU A 48 21.42 -28.07 3.99
N VAL A 49 21.85 -28.10 5.25
CA VAL A 49 21.14 -27.46 6.35
C VAL A 49 22.06 -26.46 7.01
N ASN A 50 21.58 -25.26 7.18
CA ASN A 50 22.24 -24.22 7.95
C ASN A 50 21.69 -24.24 9.37
N THR A 51 22.58 -24.38 10.36
CA THR A 51 22.21 -24.25 11.77
C THR A 51 22.60 -22.83 12.25
N TRP A 52 21.67 -22.16 12.85
CA TRP A 52 21.84 -20.82 13.43
C TRP A 52 21.59 -20.88 14.92
N VAL A 53 22.40 -20.20 15.72
CA VAL A 53 22.12 -20.01 17.15
C VAL A 53 21.48 -18.61 17.33
N VAL A 54 20.28 -18.57 17.88
CA VAL A 54 19.56 -17.36 18.21
C VAL A 54 19.06 -17.44 19.65
N GLY A 55 19.59 -16.56 20.51
CA GLY A 55 19.20 -16.56 21.94
C GLY A 55 19.53 -17.90 22.66
N GLY A 56 20.64 -18.55 22.32
CA GLY A 56 21.05 -19.84 22.91
C GLY A 56 20.29 -21.05 22.37
N LYS A 57 19.35 -20.88 21.42
CA LYS A 57 18.64 -22.01 20.78
C LYS A 57 19.15 -22.24 19.37
N GLU A 58 19.41 -23.51 19.04
CA GLU A 58 19.76 -23.90 17.68
C GLU A 58 18.50 -23.95 16.79
N ILE A 59 18.54 -23.22 15.69
CA ILE A 59 17.49 -23.21 14.66
C ILE A 59 18.10 -23.80 13.39
N CYS A 60 17.59 -24.95 12.97
CA CYS A 60 17.98 -25.61 11.73
C CYS A 60 17.12 -25.15 10.57
N ILE A 61 17.72 -24.51 9.57
CA ILE A 61 17.02 -24.10 8.34
C ILE A 61 17.51 -25.00 7.20
N LYS A 62 16.61 -25.87 6.72
CA LYS A 62 16.87 -26.68 5.53
C LYS A 62 16.97 -25.78 4.31
N ARG A 63 18.04 -25.86 3.54
CA ARG A 63 18.12 -25.25 2.23
C ARG A 63 17.28 -26.04 1.22
N ILE A 64 16.82 -25.36 0.18
CA ILE A 64 16.18 -26.01 -0.97
C ILE A 64 17.19 -27.00 -1.55
N PRO A 65 16.79 -28.26 -1.83
CA PRO A 65 17.68 -29.24 -2.43
C PRO A 65 18.28 -28.73 -3.74
N GLU A 66 19.49 -29.18 -4.04
CA GLU A 66 20.12 -28.90 -5.32
C GLU A 66 19.22 -29.41 -6.46
N ARG A 67 18.98 -28.59 -7.47
CA ARG A 67 18.14 -28.95 -8.62
C ARG A 67 18.99 -29.69 -9.65
N CYS A 68 18.50 -30.83 -10.14
CA CYS A 68 19.18 -31.55 -11.20
C CYS A 68 19.15 -30.78 -12.53
N ASN A 69 20.26 -30.87 -13.28
CA ASN A 69 20.41 -30.21 -14.56
C ASN A 69 20.01 -31.08 -15.78
N CYS A 70 19.43 -32.29 -15.58
CA CYS A 70 18.93 -33.10 -16.69
C CYS A 70 17.74 -32.41 -17.36
N LYS A 71 17.49 -32.74 -18.64
CA LYS A 71 16.48 -32.07 -19.47
C LYS A 71 15.09 -32.07 -18.81
N GLN A 72 14.63 -33.24 -18.38
CA GLN A 72 13.31 -33.40 -17.75
C GLN A 72 13.19 -32.62 -16.42
N ALA A 73 14.25 -32.62 -15.58
CA ALA A 73 14.24 -31.85 -14.35
C ALA A 73 14.22 -30.35 -14.61
N LYS A 74 14.90 -29.84 -15.64
CA LYS A 74 14.86 -28.44 -16.02
C LYS A 74 13.46 -27.99 -16.47
N GLU A 75 12.79 -28.80 -17.28
CA GLU A 75 11.43 -28.53 -17.73
C GLU A 75 10.45 -28.53 -16.55
N TYR A 76 10.52 -29.53 -15.68
CA TYR A 76 9.72 -29.61 -14.45
C TYR A 76 9.92 -28.41 -13.53
N TRP A 77 11.17 -28.03 -13.25
CA TRP A 77 11.43 -26.89 -12.37
C TRP A 77 11.01 -25.55 -12.98
N LYS A 78 11.12 -25.43 -14.30
CA LYS A 78 10.62 -24.24 -15.00
C LYS A 78 9.10 -24.08 -14.84
N GLU A 79 8.37 -25.16 -14.94
CA GLU A 79 6.91 -25.17 -14.74
C GLU A 79 6.55 -24.87 -13.26
N GLN A 80 7.25 -25.47 -12.30
CA GLN A 80 7.04 -25.20 -10.88
C GLN A 80 7.35 -23.76 -10.50
N ASP A 81 8.44 -23.19 -11.02
CA ASP A 81 8.81 -21.79 -10.75
C ASP A 81 7.75 -20.82 -11.32
N GLU A 82 7.20 -21.10 -12.49
CA GLU A 82 6.12 -20.28 -13.07
C GLU A 82 4.82 -20.41 -12.26
N LEU A 83 4.49 -21.62 -11.78
CA LEU A 83 3.33 -21.84 -10.92
C LEU A 83 3.46 -21.10 -9.58
N GLU A 84 4.65 -21.16 -8.96
CA GLU A 84 4.92 -20.41 -7.72
C GLU A 84 4.85 -18.89 -7.96
N ARG A 85 5.36 -18.43 -9.09
CA ARG A 85 5.28 -17.02 -9.50
C ARG A 85 3.83 -16.56 -9.64
N ILE A 86 2.98 -17.33 -10.32
CA ILE A 86 1.55 -17.03 -10.46
C ILE A 86 0.88 -16.98 -9.09
N LYS A 87 1.13 -17.98 -8.23
CA LYS A 87 0.58 -18.01 -6.85
C LYS A 87 0.99 -16.78 -6.04
N LEU A 88 2.25 -16.37 -6.13
CA LEU A 88 2.75 -15.18 -5.44
C LEU A 88 2.08 -13.89 -5.95
N LEU A 89 1.98 -13.73 -7.28
CA LEU A 89 1.33 -12.56 -7.90
C LEU A 89 -0.15 -12.48 -7.50
N THR A 90 -0.87 -13.60 -7.54
CA THR A 90 -2.27 -13.66 -7.11
C THR A 90 -2.44 -13.27 -5.64
N LYS A 91 -1.54 -13.78 -4.77
CA LYS A 91 -1.54 -13.40 -3.35
C LYS A 91 -1.32 -11.90 -3.15
N LEU A 92 -0.34 -11.33 -3.84
CA LEU A 92 -0.05 -9.89 -3.78
C LEU A 92 -1.21 -9.02 -4.28
N GLU A 93 -1.91 -9.48 -5.33
CA GLU A 93 -3.11 -8.78 -5.82
C GLU A 93 -4.26 -8.81 -4.82
N ILE A 94 -4.50 -9.97 -4.18
CA ILE A 94 -5.52 -10.09 -3.13
C ILE A 94 -5.19 -9.16 -1.94
N GLU A 95 -3.94 -9.14 -1.51
CA GLU A 95 -3.48 -8.25 -0.42
C GLU A 95 -3.63 -6.76 -0.81
N ARG A 96 -3.30 -6.41 -2.06
CA ARG A 96 -3.50 -5.06 -2.59
C ARG A 96 -4.97 -4.67 -2.58
N LYS A 97 -5.87 -5.52 -3.09
CA LYS A 97 -7.33 -5.27 -3.10
C LYS A 97 -7.87 -5.08 -1.69
N LYS A 98 -7.47 -5.94 -0.74
CA LYS A 98 -7.86 -5.82 0.67
C LYS A 98 -7.39 -4.49 1.29
N ASN A 99 -6.16 -4.07 0.98
CA ASN A 99 -5.64 -2.80 1.49
C ASN A 99 -6.40 -1.60 0.91
N ILE A 100 -6.71 -1.61 -0.39
CA ILE A 100 -7.49 -0.56 -1.05
C ILE A 100 -8.89 -0.47 -0.43
N GLU A 101 -9.57 -1.60 -0.21
CA GLU A 101 -10.90 -1.60 0.40
C GLU A 101 -10.87 -1.06 1.84
N ARG A 102 -9.83 -1.45 2.61
CA ARG A 102 -9.62 -0.87 3.94
C ARG A 102 -9.44 0.64 3.89
N LEU A 103 -8.67 1.17 2.93
CA LEU A 103 -8.48 2.61 2.76
C LEU A 103 -9.78 3.31 2.37
N TYR A 104 -10.63 2.71 1.53
CA TYR A 104 -11.96 3.25 1.24
C TYR A 104 -12.85 3.31 2.48
N THR A 105 -12.84 2.27 3.30
CA THR A 105 -13.60 2.26 4.56
C THR A 105 -13.13 3.37 5.50
N LEU A 106 -11.81 3.57 5.62
CA LEU A 106 -11.23 4.62 6.45
C LEU A 106 -11.44 6.04 5.90
N SER A 107 -11.64 6.19 4.59
CA SER A 107 -11.77 7.49 3.95
C SER A 107 -13.08 8.21 4.23
N GLY A 108 -14.14 7.53 4.66
CA GLY A 108 -15.47 8.10 4.81
C GLY A 108 -16.21 8.34 3.49
N MET A 109 -15.65 7.92 2.34
CA MET A 109 -16.27 8.11 1.03
C MET A 109 -17.48 7.21 0.84
N SER A 110 -18.61 7.81 0.46
CA SER A 110 -19.80 7.06 0.04
C SER A 110 -19.54 6.27 -1.26
N SER A 111 -20.36 5.23 -1.50
CA SER A 111 -20.27 4.41 -2.72
C SER A 111 -20.38 5.24 -4.00
N ARG A 112 -21.20 6.30 -4.00
CA ARG A 112 -21.32 7.23 -5.12
C ARG A 112 -20.01 7.94 -5.41
N LEU A 113 -19.30 8.44 -4.40
CA LEU A 113 -18.02 9.16 -4.55
C LEU A 113 -16.90 8.24 -5.02
N ARG A 114 -16.95 6.95 -4.68
CA ARG A 114 -15.98 5.95 -5.15
C ARG A 114 -16.02 5.71 -6.66
N ASN A 115 -17.13 6.06 -7.33
CA ASN A 115 -17.28 5.93 -8.78
C ASN A 115 -16.75 7.13 -9.55
N TYR A 116 -16.39 8.24 -8.91
CA TYR A 116 -15.82 9.39 -9.56
C TYR A 116 -14.34 9.18 -9.86
N SER A 117 -13.95 9.52 -11.08
CA SER A 117 -12.56 9.39 -11.54
C SER A 117 -12.21 10.50 -12.53
N PHE A 118 -10.91 10.68 -12.78
CA PHE A 118 -10.47 11.61 -13.82
C PHE A 118 -10.90 11.17 -15.22
N GLU A 119 -11.11 9.87 -15.45
CA GLU A 119 -11.53 9.32 -16.75
C GLU A 119 -12.99 9.65 -17.07
N ASN A 120 -13.86 9.65 -16.05
CA ASN A 120 -15.28 9.97 -16.24
C ASN A 120 -15.65 11.43 -15.94
N TYR A 121 -14.65 12.28 -15.67
CA TYR A 121 -14.86 13.73 -15.50
C TYR A 121 -15.07 14.40 -16.85
N LYS A 122 -16.16 15.16 -17.00
CA LYS A 122 -16.44 15.90 -18.23
C LYS A 122 -15.60 17.18 -18.28
N VAL A 123 -14.56 17.17 -19.09
CA VAL A 123 -13.68 18.33 -19.29
C VAL A 123 -14.30 19.27 -20.33
N CYS A 124 -14.41 20.55 -19.99
CA CYS A 124 -14.80 21.64 -20.87
C CYS A 124 -13.79 22.80 -20.76
N ASN A 125 -13.93 23.83 -21.55
CA ASN A 125 -12.98 24.95 -21.56
C ASN A 125 -12.88 25.65 -20.20
N GLU A 126 -14.00 25.79 -19.48
CA GLU A 126 -14.08 26.47 -18.20
C GLU A 126 -13.37 25.70 -17.06
N ASN A 127 -13.39 24.38 -17.09
CA ASN A 127 -12.85 23.56 -16.01
C ASN A 127 -11.52 22.87 -16.35
N LYS A 128 -11.04 22.98 -17.60
CA LYS A 128 -9.82 22.33 -18.11
C LYS A 128 -8.60 22.63 -17.23
N THR A 129 -8.43 23.88 -16.84
CA THR A 129 -7.31 24.29 -15.98
C THR A 129 -7.36 23.62 -14.60
N ALA A 130 -8.56 23.58 -13.98
CA ALA A 130 -8.76 22.90 -12.71
C ALA A 130 -8.47 21.39 -12.80
N TYR A 131 -8.93 20.74 -13.86
CA TYR A 131 -8.67 19.33 -14.13
C TYR A 131 -7.17 19.01 -14.22
N PHE A 132 -6.42 19.78 -15.02
CA PHE A 132 -4.97 19.51 -15.14
C PHE A 132 -4.19 19.85 -13.88
N LYS A 133 -4.57 20.91 -13.13
CA LYS A 133 -3.98 21.22 -11.83
C LYS A 133 -4.24 20.09 -10.83
N ALA A 134 -5.45 19.53 -10.79
CA ALA A 134 -5.78 18.40 -9.91
C ALA A 134 -4.97 17.14 -10.26
N LYS A 135 -4.84 16.80 -11.55
CA LYS A 135 -3.98 15.68 -11.99
C LYS A 135 -2.53 15.87 -11.63
N LYS A 136 -2.01 17.09 -11.84
CA LYS A 136 -0.62 17.42 -11.43
C LYS A 136 -0.46 17.31 -9.92
N TYR A 137 -1.41 17.82 -9.14
CA TYR A 137 -1.39 17.73 -7.67
C TYR A 137 -1.27 16.29 -7.19
N VAL A 138 -2.09 15.38 -7.73
CA VAL A 138 -1.99 13.95 -7.43
C VAL A 138 -0.63 13.37 -7.82
N ALA A 139 -0.13 13.70 -9.00
CA ALA A 139 1.17 13.22 -9.47
C ALA A 139 2.31 13.68 -8.56
N ASP A 140 2.28 14.92 -8.09
CA ASP A 140 3.28 15.49 -7.18
C ASP A 140 3.21 14.82 -5.79
N LEU A 141 2.01 14.57 -5.25
CA LEU A 141 1.82 13.81 -4.00
C LEU A 141 2.33 12.37 -4.10
N LEU A 142 2.01 11.67 -5.20
CA LEU A 142 2.48 10.29 -5.42
C LEU A 142 4.00 10.22 -5.62
N ALA A 143 4.61 11.28 -6.13
CA ALA A 143 6.06 11.42 -6.23
C ALA A 143 6.74 11.77 -4.90
N GLY A 144 5.96 12.00 -3.82
CA GLY A 144 6.46 12.38 -2.50
C GLY A 144 6.96 13.83 -2.43
N LYS A 145 6.54 14.69 -3.36
CA LYS A 145 6.87 16.10 -3.34
C LYS A 145 6.01 16.80 -2.30
N LYS A 146 6.58 17.79 -1.61
CA LYS A 146 5.80 18.71 -0.78
C LYS A 146 4.92 19.55 -1.68
N SER A 147 3.61 19.43 -1.55
CA SER A 147 2.62 20.21 -2.27
C SER A 147 1.86 21.11 -1.30
N ASN A 148 1.56 22.32 -1.74
CA ASN A 148 0.67 23.21 -1.00
C ASN A 148 -0.77 22.67 -1.05
N SER A 149 -1.65 23.17 -0.18
CA SER A 149 -3.07 22.84 -0.21
C SER A 149 -3.70 23.25 -1.55
N LEU A 150 -4.62 22.45 -2.06
CA LEU A 150 -5.39 22.75 -3.25
C LEU A 150 -6.78 23.25 -2.86
N PHE A 151 -7.12 24.46 -3.28
CA PHE A 151 -8.44 25.05 -3.08
C PHE A 151 -9.22 25.05 -4.40
N ILE A 152 -10.40 24.41 -4.41
CA ILE A 152 -11.27 24.27 -5.59
C ILE A 152 -12.53 25.10 -5.35
N THR A 153 -12.72 26.16 -6.15
CA THR A 153 -13.86 27.06 -6.06
C THR A 153 -14.60 27.15 -7.40
N GLY A 154 -15.84 27.56 -7.36
CA GLY A 154 -16.68 27.73 -8.55
C GLY A 154 -18.18 27.57 -8.24
N ASN A 155 -19.04 27.81 -9.20
CA ASN A 155 -20.49 27.74 -9.07
C ASN A 155 -21.01 26.33 -8.77
N ILE A 156 -22.25 26.20 -8.32
CA ILE A 156 -22.92 24.91 -8.12
C ILE A 156 -22.97 24.14 -9.44
N GLY A 157 -22.77 22.83 -9.40
CA GLY A 157 -22.86 21.98 -10.59
C GLY A 157 -21.60 21.93 -11.46
N THR A 158 -20.54 22.71 -11.17
CA THR A 158 -19.29 22.73 -11.97
C THR A 158 -18.37 21.52 -11.80
N GLY A 159 -18.75 20.52 -11.01
CA GLY A 159 -17.98 19.28 -10.82
C GLY A 159 -16.88 19.34 -9.76
N LYS A 160 -16.91 20.29 -8.82
CA LYS A 160 -15.92 20.41 -7.73
C LYS A 160 -15.79 19.13 -6.91
N THR A 161 -16.92 18.63 -6.39
CA THR A 161 -16.96 17.37 -5.62
C THR A 161 -16.49 16.18 -6.45
N HIS A 162 -16.82 16.11 -7.74
CA HIS A 162 -16.34 15.09 -8.65
C HIS A 162 -14.80 15.13 -8.75
N LEU A 163 -14.25 16.33 -8.95
CA LEU A 163 -12.80 16.50 -9.06
C LEU A 163 -12.07 16.15 -7.75
N ALA A 164 -12.62 16.59 -6.61
CA ALA A 164 -12.10 16.26 -5.28
C ALA A 164 -12.14 14.74 -5.01
N ALA A 165 -13.25 14.08 -5.36
CA ALA A 165 -13.38 12.63 -5.23
C ALA A 165 -12.46 11.88 -6.20
N SER A 166 -12.20 12.40 -7.40
CA SER A 166 -11.24 11.82 -8.34
C SER A 166 -9.82 11.85 -7.78
N ILE A 167 -9.43 12.95 -7.11
CA ILE A 167 -8.15 13.05 -6.40
C ILE A 167 -8.05 11.97 -5.31
N ALA A 168 -9.10 11.85 -4.47
CA ALA A 168 -9.15 10.85 -3.40
C ALA A 168 -9.01 9.42 -3.95
N ASN A 169 -9.81 9.08 -4.95
CA ASN A 169 -9.83 7.76 -5.56
C ASN A 169 -8.48 7.37 -6.17
N GLU A 170 -7.82 8.31 -6.86
CA GLU A 170 -6.51 8.05 -7.46
C GLU A 170 -5.43 7.79 -6.38
N LEU A 171 -5.44 8.56 -5.28
CA LEU A 171 -4.53 8.35 -4.17
C LEU A 171 -4.79 7.02 -3.45
N ILE A 172 -6.06 6.69 -3.16
CA ILE A 172 -6.44 5.42 -2.51
C ILE A 172 -6.04 4.22 -3.37
N LYS A 173 -6.28 4.25 -4.69
CA LYS A 173 -5.85 3.20 -5.63
C LYS A 173 -4.33 2.99 -5.63
N ASN A 174 -3.57 4.04 -5.30
CA ASN A 174 -2.12 3.99 -5.15
C ASN A 174 -1.67 3.70 -3.70
N GLY A 175 -2.59 3.32 -2.81
CA GLY A 175 -2.28 2.90 -1.44
C GLY A 175 -2.02 4.06 -0.46
N GLN A 176 -2.40 5.29 -0.82
CA GLN A 176 -2.27 6.45 0.06
C GLN A 176 -3.54 6.62 0.92
N PRO A 177 -3.40 6.83 2.23
CA PRO A 177 -4.54 7.09 3.10
C PRO A 177 -5.08 8.50 2.85
N VAL A 178 -6.40 8.60 2.63
CA VAL A 178 -7.13 9.85 2.42
C VAL A 178 -8.34 9.88 3.35
N ILE A 179 -8.67 11.03 3.92
CA ILE A 179 -9.99 11.28 4.55
C ILE A 179 -10.74 12.26 3.67
N PHE A 180 -12.00 11.96 3.41
CA PHE A 180 -12.93 12.78 2.63
C PHE A 180 -14.19 13.02 3.46
N GLY A 181 -14.55 14.27 3.68
CA GLY A 181 -15.74 14.60 4.46
C GLY A 181 -16.17 16.06 4.28
N THR A 182 -17.34 16.38 4.81
CA THR A 182 -17.77 17.77 4.98
C THR A 182 -17.17 18.31 6.28
N LEU A 183 -16.99 19.63 6.37
CA LEU A 183 -16.48 20.25 7.61
C LEU A 183 -17.36 19.91 8.82
N ILE A 184 -18.68 19.89 8.64
CA ILE A 184 -19.64 19.54 9.68
C ILE A 184 -19.38 18.16 10.24
N ASN A 185 -19.22 17.14 9.37
CA ASN A 185 -18.98 15.77 9.81
C ASN A 185 -17.64 15.64 10.55
N LEU A 186 -16.59 16.31 10.05
CA LEU A 186 -15.27 16.29 10.68
C LEU A 186 -15.29 16.97 12.06
N LEU A 187 -15.96 18.11 12.19
CA LEU A 187 -16.13 18.82 13.46
C LEU A 187 -16.98 18.00 14.46
N THR A 188 -18.03 17.31 13.97
CA THR A 188 -18.84 16.43 14.82
C THR A 188 -18.01 15.29 15.36
N GLU A 189 -17.19 14.62 14.54
CA GLU A 189 -16.30 13.54 14.98
C GLU A 189 -15.29 14.03 16.04
N VAL A 190 -14.74 15.23 15.87
CA VAL A 190 -13.86 15.85 16.88
C VAL A 190 -14.63 16.19 18.14
N LYS A 191 -15.83 16.78 18.03
CA LYS A 191 -16.67 17.16 19.17
C LYS A 191 -17.11 15.96 19.99
N ASP A 192 -17.53 14.88 19.35
CA ASP A 192 -17.90 13.63 20.01
C ASP A 192 -16.71 13.04 20.79
N SER A 193 -15.47 13.29 20.32
CA SER A 193 -14.28 12.82 21.02
C SER A 193 -14.05 13.49 22.38
N TYR A 194 -14.50 14.74 22.56
CA TYR A 194 -14.38 15.43 23.86
C TYR A 194 -15.36 14.90 24.90
N SER A 195 -16.44 14.22 24.49
CA SER A 195 -17.46 13.65 25.38
C SER A 195 -17.11 12.29 25.95
N ILE A 196 -16.08 11.64 25.39
CA ILE A 196 -15.64 10.29 25.70
C ILE A 196 -14.17 10.41 26.11
N ASP A 197 -13.72 9.81 27.17
CA ASP A 197 -12.37 9.82 27.75
C ASP A 197 -11.22 10.37 26.89
N GLY A 198 -10.26 11.09 27.45
CA GLY A 198 -9.13 11.74 26.74
C GLY A 198 -8.25 10.81 25.88
N GLU A 199 -8.37 9.48 26.01
CA GLU A 199 -7.79 8.51 25.08
C GLU A 199 -8.42 8.56 23.69
N TYR A 200 -9.71 8.89 23.59
CA TYR A 200 -10.42 8.93 22.31
C TYR A 200 -10.03 10.16 21.50
N GLU A 201 -9.87 11.31 22.15
CA GLU A 201 -9.34 12.54 21.53
C GLU A 201 -7.96 12.29 20.90
N SER A 202 -7.05 11.67 21.64
CA SER A 202 -5.72 11.32 21.15
C SER A 202 -5.75 10.39 19.93
N LYS A 203 -6.72 9.47 19.85
CA LYS A 203 -6.92 8.58 18.71
C LYS A 203 -7.39 9.36 17.48
N ILE A 204 -8.30 10.30 17.63
CA ILE A 204 -8.81 11.16 16.55
C ILE A 204 -7.70 12.06 16.02
N ILE A 205 -6.96 12.75 16.88
CA ILE A 205 -5.82 13.58 16.48
C ILE A 205 -4.77 12.74 15.75
N ASN A 206 -4.44 11.55 16.25
CA ASN A 206 -3.53 10.62 15.60
C ASN A 206 -4.05 10.10 14.23
N LYS A 207 -5.36 9.93 14.09
CA LYS A 207 -5.99 9.57 12.81
C LYS A 207 -5.73 10.66 11.77
N TYR A 208 -6.00 11.91 12.10
CA TYR A 208 -5.82 13.04 11.17
C TYR A 208 -4.36 13.41 10.94
N SER A 209 -3.47 13.26 11.91
CA SER A 209 -2.04 13.60 11.78
C SER A 209 -1.24 12.61 10.90
N LYS A 210 -1.73 11.36 10.75
CA LYS A 210 -1.06 10.31 9.97
C LYS A 210 -1.59 10.15 8.55
N ILE A 211 -2.50 11.03 8.14
CA ILE A 211 -3.15 10.93 6.85
C ILE A 211 -2.31 11.57 5.75
N GLY A 212 -2.38 11.01 4.55
CA GLY A 212 -1.69 11.56 3.39
C GLY A 212 -2.36 12.80 2.82
N LEU A 213 -3.71 12.85 2.85
CA LEU A 213 -4.50 13.97 2.38
C LEU A 213 -5.84 14.04 3.12
N LEU A 214 -6.21 15.23 3.58
CA LEU A 214 -7.55 15.56 4.05
C LEU A 214 -8.28 16.36 2.97
N ILE A 215 -9.45 15.90 2.56
CA ILE A 215 -10.34 16.59 1.63
C ILE A 215 -11.58 17.03 2.38
N ILE A 216 -11.82 18.33 2.38
CA ILE A 216 -12.99 18.97 2.99
C ILE A 216 -13.87 19.46 1.86
N ASP A 217 -15.03 18.86 1.68
CA ASP A 217 -16.03 19.25 0.69
C ASP A 217 -17.09 20.17 1.33
N ASP A 218 -17.75 20.96 0.51
CA ASP A 218 -18.86 21.85 0.90
C ASP A 218 -18.50 22.87 1.99
N LEU A 219 -17.31 23.49 1.91
CA LEU A 219 -16.93 24.59 2.81
C LEU A 219 -17.89 25.79 2.67
N GLY A 220 -18.27 26.37 3.81
CA GLY A 220 -19.11 27.57 3.87
C GLY A 220 -20.62 27.28 3.90
N LYS A 221 -21.03 26.01 4.06
CA LYS A 221 -22.42 25.61 4.33
C LYS A 221 -22.73 25.49 5.82
N GLU A 222 -21.73 25.67 6.66
CA GLU A 222 -21.84 25.61 8.12
C GLU A 222 -22.69 26.79 8.62
N ARG A 223 -23.67 26.52 9.49
CA ARG A 223 -24.28 27.57 10.27
C ARG A 223 -23.28 28.01 11.33
N PRO A 224 -23.04 29.33 11.50
CA PRO A 224 -22.20 29.81 12.58
C PRO A 224 -22.76 29.28 13.90
N SER A 225 -21.99 28.51 14.63
CA SER A 225 -22.28 28.09 15.99
C SER A 225 -21.21 28.68 16.89
N GLU A 226 -21.48 28.82 18.19
CA GLU A 226 -20.51 29.33 19.18
C GLU A 226 -19.15 28.59 19.15
N TRP A 227 -19.10 27.43 18.50
CA TRP A 227 -17.90 26.61 18.32
C TRP A 227 -17.17 26.83 17.00
N THR A 228 -17.75 27.57 16.05
CA THR A 228 -17.17 27.84 14.73
C THR A 228 -16.68 29.26 14.59
N LEU A 229 -16.83 30.08 15.61
CA LEU A 229 -16.27 31.41 15.78
C LEU A 229 -15.04 31.36 16.66
#